data_81057f01ee296274096ea00f799ad186
#
_entry.id   81057f01ee296274096ea00f799ad186
#
_cell.length_a   1.000
_cell.length_b   1.000
_cell.length_c   1.000
_cell.angle_alpha   90.00
_cell.angle_beta   90.00
_cell.angle_gamma   90.00
#
_symmetry.space_group_name_H-M   'P 1'
#
loop_
_entity.id
_entity.type
_entity.pdbx_description
1 polymer ?
#
loop_
_entity_poly.entity_id
_entity_poly.type
_entity_poly.pdbx_seq_one_letter_code
_entity_poly.pdbx_strand_id
1 'polypeptide(L)'
;RVLKVGAEAEFTGHMLEVTLGPGMLSKNYDGLQNDLDKMDGVFLKRGQYTYPLDKGSVWHFVPLVSVGDKVEASAWLGQVDENFQPLKIMVPFTQKGVCTVKSIVPEGDYKIEDVVAVLVDEEGNTVEVNMIQKWPVKRAMTNYKEKPRPFKLLETGVRVIDTVNPIVEGGTGF
;
A
#
# COMPACT_ATOMS: atom_id res chain seq x y z
N ARG A 1 17.23 11.04 25.16
CA ARG A 1 18.69 11.22 24.96
C ARG A 1 18.88 12.16 23.79
N VAL A 2 19.63 13.20 23.98
CA VAL A 2 20.01 14.17 22.94
C VAL A 2 21.16 13.57 22.11
N LEU A 3 21.21 13.89 20.82
CA LEU A 3 22.36 13.58 19.98
C LEU A 3 23.63 14.14 20.60
N LYS A 4 24.68 13.36 20.62
CA LYS A 4 26.00 13.79 21.17
C LYS A 4 26.80 14.50 20.08
N VAL A 5 27.70 15.37 20.47
CA VAL A 5 28.72 15.94 19.57
C VAL A 5 29.55 14.80 18.99
N GLY A 6 29.74 14.80 17.67
CA GLY A 6 30.40 13.71 16.92
C GLY A 6 29.48 12.58 16.46
N ALA A 7 28.16 12.72 16.62
CA ALA A 7 27.22 11.79 16.00
C ALA A 7 27.28 11.95 14.47
N GLU A 8 27.31 10.82 13.77
CA GLU A 8 27.26 10.77 12.31
C GLU A 8 25.81 10.75 11.83
N ALA A 9 25.54 11.39 10.69
CA ALA A 9 24.24 11.40 10.02
C ALA A 9 24.43 10.93 8.59
N GLU A 10 23.64 9.94 8.19
CA GLU A 10 23.59 9.42 6.84
C GLU A 10 22.25 9.77 6.20
N PHE A 11 22.30 10.35 5.00
CA PHE A 11 21.12 10.67 4.22
C PHE A 11 20.68 9.45 3.41
N THR A 12 19.45 9.00 3.61
CA THR A 12 18.89 7.83 2.91
C THR A 12 18.57 8.11 1.42
N GLY A 13 18.59 9.39 1.01
CA GLY A 13 18.27 9.81 -0.36
C GLY A 13 16.77 9.85 -0.69
N HIS A 14 15.91 9.41 0.21
CA HIS A 14 14.46 9.42 0.03
C HIS A 14 13.74 9.91 1.30
N MET A 15 12.49 10.35 1.13
CA MET A 15 11.62 10.72 2.25
C MET A 15 11.19 9.48 3.04
N LEU A 16 10.63 9.70 4.23
CA LEU A 16 9.97 8.61 4.97
C LEU A 16 8.85 8.04 4.09
N GLU A 17 8.93 6.75 3.82
CA GLU A 17 8.02 6.01 2.95
C GLU A 17 7.28 4.93 3.72
N VAL A 18 6.05 4.66 3.30
CA VAL A 18 5.30 3.48 3.72
C VAL A 18 5.38 2.41 2.64
N THR A 19 5.41 1.16 3.05
CA THR A 19 5.37 -0.01 2.19
C THR A 19 3.94 -0.50 2.12
N LEU A 20 3.33 -0.44 0.95
CA LEU A 20 1.95 -0.83 0.69
C LEU A 20 1.93 -2.14 -0.08
N GLY A 21 1.09 -3.08 0.31
CA GLY A 21 0.98 -4.38 -0.34
C GLY A 21 0.04 -5.31 0.42
N PRO A 22 -0.17 -6.53 -0.10
CA PRO A 22 -1.01 -7.53 0.56
C PRO A 22 -0.44 -7.93 1.93
N GLY A 23 -1.32 -8.21 2.89
CA GLY A 23 -0.95 -8.62 4.26
C GLY A 23 -0.92 -7.49 5.26
N MET A 24 -1.49 -6.31 4.93
CA MET A 24 -1.63 -5.19 5.85
C MET A 24 -2.92 -5.25 6.68
N LEU A 25 -3.98 -5.86 6.16
CA LEU A 25 -5.25 -5.95 6.88
C LEU A 25 -5.09 -6.79 8.17
N SER A 26 -5.81 -6.38 9.20
CA SER A 26 -5.79 -7.02 10.52
C SER A 26 -4.42 -6.98 11.23
N LYS A 27 -3.55 -6.03 10.86
CA LYS A 27 -2.26 -5.79 11.48
C LYS A 27 -2.24 -4.47 12.24
N ASN A 28 -1.42 -4.41 13.27
CA ASN A 28 -1.20 -3.20 14.06
C ASN A 28 0.20 -2.65 13.80
N TYR A 29 0.28 -1.38 13.43
CA TYR A 29 1.55 -0.72 13.10
C TYR A 29 1.79 0.48 14.00
N ASP A 30 3.05 0.75 14.27
CA ASP A 30 3.47 2.02 14.86
C ASP A 30 3.57 3.15 13.80
N GLY A 31 3.94 4.35 14.22
CA GLY A 31 4.09 5.52 13.32
C GLY A 31 5.21 5.40 12.28
N LEU A 32 6.07 4.38 12.36
CA LEU A 32 7.14 4.06 11.41
C LEU A 32 6.84 2.80 10.61
N GLN A 33 5.61 2.30 10.70
CA GLN A 33 5.14 1.08 10.04
C GLN A 33 5.87 -0.20 10.52
N ASN A 34 6.30 -0.24 11.79
CA ASN A 34 6.73 -1.48 12.39
C ASN A 34 5.52 -2.35 12.77
N ASP A 35 5.54 -3.62 12.40
CA ASP A 35 4.52 -4.60 12.79
C ASP A 35 4.65 -4.87 14.29
N LEU A 36 3.68 -4.42 15.07
CA LEU A 36 3.70 -4.53 16.54
C LEU A 36 3.55 -5.97 17.01
N ASP A 37 2.91 -6.82 16.23
CA ASP A 37 2.74 -8.23 16.56
C ASP A 37 4.07 -9.01 16.50
N LYS A 38 5.07 -8.47 15.79
CA LYS A 38 6.42 -9.03 15.69
C LYS A 38 7.42 -8.42 16.67
N MET A 39 6.97 -7.48 17.50
CA MET A 39 7.82 -6.80 18.45
C MET A 39 7.72 -7.43 19.84
N ASP A 40 8.86 -7.71 20.45
CA ASP A 40 8.91 -8.26 21.80
C ASP A 40 8.70 -7.17 22.86
N GLY A 41 7.78 -7.41 23.79
CA GLY A 41 7.58 -6.61 25.01
C GLY A 41 6.42 -5.63 24.92
N VAL A 42 6.07 -5.08 26.07
CA VAL A 42 4.95 -4.13 26.24
C VAL A 42 5.32 -2.71 25.77
N PHE A 43 6.61 -2.39 25.73
CA PHE A 43 7.11 -1.07 25.37
C PHE A 43 8.02 -1.15 24.15
N LEU A 44 7.86 -0.18 23.24
CA LEU A 44 8.73 -0.04 22.07
C LEU A 44 10.17 0.24 22.47
N LYS A 45 11.09 -0.61 22.05
CA LYS A 45 12.53 -0.43 22.27
C LYS A 45 13.12 0.43 21.15
N ARG A 46 14.05 1.32 21.48
CA ARG A 46 14.72 2.15 20.47
C ARG A 46 15.60 1.31 19.55
N GLY A 47 15.55 1.61 18.25
CA GLY A 47 16.34 0.94 17.23
C GLY A 47 15.82 -0.46 16.84
N GLN A 48 14.63 -0.82 17.26
CA GLN A 48 13.95 -2.03 16.82
C GLN A 48 13.09 -1.70 15.60
N TYR A 49 13.33 -2.40 14.50
CA TYR A 49 12.59 -2.27 13.25
C TYR A 49 12.11 -3.64 12.81
N THR A 50 10.88 -3.67 12.32
CA THR A 50 10.31 -4.88 11.72
C THR A 50 9.88 -4.56 10.28
N TYR A 51 9.99 -5.54 9.40
CA TYR A 51 9.47 -5.37 8.05
C TYR A 51 7.94 -5.41 8.08
N PRO A 52 7.24 -4.44 7.45
CA PRO A 52 5.79 -4.29 7.63
C PRO A 52 4.97 -5.41 7.00
N LEU A 53 5.46 -6.07 5.97
CA LEU A 53 4.77 -7.15 5.27
C LEU A 53 5.42 -8.50 5.58
N ASP A 54 4.70 -9.58 5.32
CA ASP A 54 5.26 -10.93 5.40
C ASP A 54 5.77 -11.37 4.02
N LYS A 55 7.09 -11.42 3.86
CA LYS A 55 7.77 -11.83 2.62
C LYS A 55 7.58 -13.32 2.30
N GLY A 56 7.22 -14.13 3.31
CA GLY A 56 6.99 -15.56 3.15
C GLY A 56 5.59 -15.89 2.66
N SER A 57 4.65 -14.98 2.82
CA SER A 57 3.26 -15.19 2.42
C SER A 57 3.11 -15.28 0.91
N VAL A 58 2.27 -16.20 0.50
CA VAL A 58 1.92 -16.46 -0.90
C VAL A 58 0.51 -15.98 -1.15
N TRP A 59 0.31 -15.28 -2.26
CA TRP A 59 -0.95 -14.65 -2.63
C TRP A 59 -1.42 -15.15 -3.99
N HIS A 60 -2.68 -15.49 -4.10
CA HIS A 60 -3.29 -15.91 -5.35
C HIS A 60 -3.57 -14.68 -6.23
N PHE A 61 -2.75 -14.49 -7.25
CA PHE A 61 -2.83 -13.36 -8.16
C PHE A 61 -3.72 -13.70 -9.36
N VAL A 62 -4.67 -12.82 -9.65
CA VAL A 62 -5.55 -12.89 -10.81
C VAL A 62 -5.29 -11.67 -11.70
N PRO A 63 -4.77 -11.83 -12.93
CA PRO A 63 -4.52 -10.72 -13.83
C PRO A 63 -5.85 -10.10 -14.32
N LEU A 64 -5.87 -8.77 -14.48
CA LEU A 64 -7.02 -8.01 -14.98
C LEU A 64 -6.74 -7.32 -16.31
N VAL A 65 -5.50 -7.37 -16.78
CA VAL A 65 -5.08 -6.79 -18.07
C VAL A 65 -4.36 -7.84 -18.91
N SER A 66 -4.22 -7.55 -20.20
CA SER A 66 -3.54 -8.40 -21.16
C SER A 66 -2.25 -7.76 -21.67
N VAL A 67 -1.37 -8.58 -22.25
CA VAL A 67 -0.16 -8.07 -22.91
C VAL A 67 -0.57 -7.17 -24.07
N GLY A 68 0.04 -5.99 -24.15
CA GLY A 68 -0.26 -4.96 -25.15
C GLY A 68 -1.23 -3.88 -24.67
N ASP A 69 -1.89 -4.06 -23.54
CA ASP A 69 -2.78 -3.04 -22.99
C ASP A 69 -2.00 -1.80 -22.56
N LYS A 70 -2.62 -0.64 -22.75
CA LYS A 70 -2.09 0.64 -22.30
C LYS A 70 -2.62 0.97 -20.89
N VAL A 71 -1.72 1.27 -20.00
CA VAL A 71 -2.00 1.51 -18.58
C VAL A 71 -1.30 2.79 -18.11
N GLU A 72 -1.91 3.49 -17.18
CA GLU A 72 -1.36 4.69 -16.53
C GLU A 72 -1.13 4.41 -15.04
N ALA A 73 -0.51 5.36 -14.33
CA ALA A 73 -0.34 5.27 -12.88
C ALA A 73 -1.69 4.95 -12.20
N SER A 74 -1.68 4.08 -11.21
CA SER A 74 -2.85 3.56 -10.49
C SER A 74 -3.82 2.68 -11.30
N ALA A 75 -3.57 2.40 -12.57
CA ALA A 75 -4.36 1.42 -13.32
C ALA A 75 -4.21 0.02 -12.70
N TRP A 76 -5.28 -0.75 -12.71
CA TRP A 76 -5.31 -2.09 -12.13
C TRP A 76 -4.67 -3.10 -13.06
N LEU A 77 -3.63 -3.77 -12.60
CA LEU A 77 -2.94 -4.84 -13.32
C LEU A 77 -3.51 -6.22 -12.97
N GLY A 78 -3.88 -6.38 -11.71
CA GLY A 78 -4.41 -7.64 -11.21
C GLY A 78 -5.06 -7.44 -9.84
N GLN A 79 -5.41 -8.54 -9.22
CA GLN A 79 -5.96 -8.55 -7.86
C GLN A 79 -5.49 -9.78 -7.09
N VAL A 80 -5.49 -9.64 -5.77
CA VAL A 80 -5.34 -10.73 -4.81
C VAL A 80 -6.44 -10.61 -3.77
N ASP A 81 -6.88 -11.72 -3.18
CA ASP A 81 -7.87 -11.68 -2.11
C ASP A 81 -7.17 -11.59 -0.74
N GLU A 82 -7.49 -10.55 0.00
CA GLU A 82 -7.04 -10.35 1.37
C GLU A 82 -8.25 -10.26 2.30
N ASN A 83 -8.43 -11.26 3.18
CA ASN A 83 -9.56 -11.32 4.11
C ASN A 83 -10.93 -11.12 3.43
N PHE A 84 -11.16 -11.83 2.33
CA PHE A 84 -12.39 -11.75 1.50
C PHE A 84 -12.60 -10.39 0.81
N GLN A 85 -11.58 -9.56 0.74
CA GLN A 85 -11.61 -8.31 0.00
C GLN A 85 -10.60 -8.34 -1.16
N PRO A 86 -11.02 -7.99 -2.38
CA PRO A 86 -10.11 -7.95 -3.52
C PRO A 86 -9.19 -6.72 -3.41
N LEU A 87 -7.94 -6.95 -3.06
CA LEU A 87 -6.90 -5.93 -3.12
C LEU A 87 -6.37 -5.81 -4.56
N LYS A 88 -6.41 -4.61 -5.11
CA LYS A 88 -5.94 -4.33 -6.47
C LYS A 88 -4.43 -4.09 -6.49
N ILE A 89 -3.74 -4.84 -7.32
CA ILE A 89 -2.34 -4.61 -7.67
C ILE A 89 -2.30 -3.63 -8.83
N MET A 90 -1.62 -2.52 -8.64
CA MET A 90 -1.71 -1.36 -9.53
C MET A 90 -0.35 -1.00 -10.11
N VAL A 91 -0.39 -0.29 -11.24
CA VAL A 91 0.78 0.42 -11.76
C VAL A 91 1.30 1.38 -10.68
N PRO A 92 2.61 1.42 -10.40
CA PRO A 92 3.17 2.30 -9.37
C PRO A 92 2.71 3.75 -9.53
N PHE A 93 2.32 4.40 -8.44
CA PHE A 93 1.87 5.79 -8.43
C PHE A 93 2.97 6.78 -8.85
N THR A 94 4.23 6.37 -8.80
CA THR A 94 5.38 7.16 -9.25
C THR A 94 5.55 7.18 -10.75
N GLN A 95 4.90 6.25 -11.47
CA GLN A 95 4.98 6.15 -12.90
C GLN A 95 4.34 7.38 -13.56
N LYS A 96 4.97 7.86 -14.64
CA LYS A 96 4.48 9.00 -15.43
C LYS A 96 4.17 8.53 -16.85
N GLY A 97 3.14 9.15 -17.44
CA GLY A 97 2.72 8.85 -18.81
C GLY A 97 2.04 7.49 -18.96
N VAL A 98 1.83 7.09 -20.19
CA VAL A 98 1.18 5.84 -20.55
C VAL A 98 2.25 4.75 -20.71
N CYS A 99 2.02 3.61 -20.08
CA CYS A 99 2.87 2.43 -20.27
C CYS A 99 2.12 1.37 -21.05
N THR A 100 2.86 0.50 -21.71
CA THR A 100 2.32 -0.69 -22.37
C THR A 100 2.71 -1.93 -21.57
N VAL A 101 1.78 -2.83 -21.34
CA VAL A 101 2.04 -4.11 -20.67
C VAL A 101 2.85 -5.00 -21.61
N LYS A 102 4.13 -5.23 -21.28
CA LYS A 102 5.02 -6.10 -22.04
C LYS A 102 4.83 -7.56 -21.69
N SER A 103 4.67 -7.84 -20.41
CA SER A 103 4.35 -9.18 -19.90
C SER A 103 3.58 -9.08 -18.58
N ILE A 104 2.73 -10.05 -18.34
CA ILE A 104 2.03 -10.25 -17.08
C ILE A 104 1.99 -11.75 -16.79
N VAL A 105 2.16 -12.11 -15.52
CA VAL A 105 2.11 -13.51 -15.10
C VAL A 105 0.68 -14.05 -15.21
N PRO A 106 0.51 -15.35 -15.49
CA PRO A 106 -0.81 -15.98 -15.46
C PRO A 106 -1.37 -16.01 -14.04
N GLU A 107 -2.64 -16.32 -13.92
CA GLU A 107 -3.27 -16.62 -12.64
C GLU A 107 -2.51 -17.71 -11.91
N GLY A 108 -2.20 -17.45 -10.63
CA GLY A 108 -1.40 -18.37 -9.83
C GLY A 108 -0.92 -17.77 -8.51
N ASP A 109 -0.12 -18.53 -7.82
CA ASP A 109 0.35 -18.21 -6.48
C ASP A 109 1.75 -17.62 -6.52
N TYR A 110 1.88 -16.38 -6.03
CA TYR A 110 3.12 -15.59 -6.06
C TYR A 110 3.40 -14.94 -4.71
N LYS A 111 4.67 -14.68 -4.44
CA LYS A 111 5.09 -13.89 -3.29
C LYS A 111 5.00 -12.39 -3.60
N ILE A 112 4.96 -11.58 -2.55
CA ILE A 112 4.84 -10.12 -2.69
C ILE A 112 6.00 -9.46 -3.45
N GLU A 113 7.19 -10.06 -3.43
CA GLU A 113 8.40 -9.57 -4.12
C GLU A 113 8.53 -10.11 -5.54
N ASP A 114 7.74 -11.10 -5.94
CA ASP A 114 7.79 -11.65 -7.30
C ASP A 114 7.30 -10.60 -8.31
N VAL A 115 7.96 -10.53 -9.45
CA VAL A 115 7.57 -9.63 -10.55
C VAL A 115 6.32 -10.20 -11.21
N VAL A 116 5.19 -9.51 -11.05
CA VAL A 116 3.90 -9.93 -11.61
C VAL A 116 3.59 -9.31 -12.96
N ALA A 117 4.18 -8.16 -13.27
CA ALA A 117 4.05 -7.52 -14.58
C ALA A 117 5.32 -6.76 -14.95
N VAL A 118 5.54 -6.63 -16.25
CA VAL A 118 6.60 -5.81 -16.82
C VAL A 118 5.95 -4.82 -17.77
N LEU A 119 6.19 -3.53 -17.52
CA LEU A 119 5.65 -2.43 -18.30
C LEU A 119 6.79 -1.77 -19.10
N VAL A 120 6.43 -1.15 -20.23
CA VAL A 120 7.34 -0.32 -21.01
C VAL A 120 6.72 1.07 -21.11
N ASP A 121 7.48 2.09 -20.74
CA ASP A 121 7.06 3.48 -20.86
C ASP A 121 7.22 4.01 -22.31
N GLU A 122 6.79 5.25 -22.54
CA GLU A 122 6.89 5.90 -23.87
C GLU A 122 8.34 6.11 -24.33
N GLU A 123 9.30 6.13 -23.39
CA GLU A 123 10.73 6.27 -23.66
C GLU A 123 11.42 4.93 -23.95
N GLY A 124 10.69 3.81 -23.81
CA GLY A 124 11.20 2.46 -23.99
C GLY A 124 11.87 1.86 -22.75
N ASN A 125 11.83 2.54 -21.59
CA ASN A 125 12.34 1.97 -20.35
C ASN A 125 11.40 0.89 -19.83
N THR A 126 12.00 -0.12 -19.22
CA THR A 126 11.26 -1.24 -18.64
C THR A 126 11.04 -1.02 -17.14
N VAL A 127 9.80 -1.15 -16.70
CA VAL A 127 9.39 -1.05 -15.29
C VAL A 127 8.87 -2.40 -14.82
N GLU A 128 9.56 -3.00 -13.86
CA GLU A 128 9.12 -4.23 -13.20
C GLU A 128 8.15 -3.89 -12.09
N VAL A 129 7.01 -4.57 -12.06
CA VAL A 129 5.97 -4.38 -11.05
C VAL A 129 5.81 -5.65 -10.25
N ASN A 130 5.91 -5.51 -8.94
CA ASN A 130 5.56 -6.53 -7.96
C ASN A 130 4.30 -6.11 -7.18
N MET A 131 3.94 -6.86 -6.13
CA MET A 131 2.75 -6.54 -5.34
C MET A 131 3.00 -5.45 -4.28
N ILE A 132 4.23 -4.89 -4.22
CA ILE A 132 4.63 -3.90 -3.22
C ILE A 132 4.76 -2.54 -3.87
N GLN A 133 4.22 -1.51 -3.21
CA GLN A 133 4.48 -0.11 -3.56
C GLN A 133 5.05 0.64 -2.38
N LYS A 134 6.04 1.50 -2.63
CA LYS A 134 6.56 2.46 -1.65
C LYS A 134 6.00 3.85 -1.95
N TRP A 135 5.48 4.49 -0.92
CA TRP A 135 4.91 5.82 -1.07
C TRP A 135 5.41 6.78 0.03
N PRO A 136 5.89 7.97 -0.34
CA PRO A 136 6.31 8.98 0.64
C PRO A 136 5.13 9.45 1.49
N VAL A 137 5.24 9.35 2.82
CA VAL A 137 4.15 9.65 3.77
C VAL A 137 3.62 11.07 3.64
N LYS A 138 4.50 12.04 3.35
CA LYS A 138 4.12 13.46 3.24
C LYS A 138 3.62 13.87 1.85
N ARG A 139 3.61 12.96 0.89
CA ARG A 139 3.13 13.26 -0.46
C ARG A 139 1.67 12.85 -0.59
N ALA A 140 0.78 13.81 -0.82
CA ALA A 140 -0.62 13.51 -1.09
C ALA A 140 -0.73 12.67 -2.38
N MET A 141 -1.58 11.65 -2.34
CA MET A 141 -1.94 10.89 -3.53
C MET A 141 -2.94 11.74 -4.34
N THR A 142 -2.62 11.99 -5.60
CA THR A 142 -3.47 12.77 -6.53
C THR A 142 -3.95 11.94 -7.73
N ASN A 143 -3.35 10.78 -7.95
CA ASN A 143 -3.59 9.91 -9.10
C ASN A 143 -4.73 8.92 -8.82
N TYR A 144 -5.88 9.40 -8.34
CA TYR A 144 -7.07 8.58 -8.20
C TYR A 144 -8.19 9.18 -9.06
N LYS A 145 -8.94 8.30 -9.71
CA LYS A 145 -10.03 8.70 -10.62
C LYS A 145 -11.21 9.29 -9.85
N GLU A 146 -11.54 8.69 -8.72
CA GLU A 146 -12.67 9.07 -7.90
C GLU A 146 -12.42 8.70 -6.43
N LYS A 147 -12.85 9.57 -5.53
CA LYS A 147 -12.90 9.30 -4.10
C LYS A 147 -14.37 9.31 -3.67
N PRO A 148 -15.01 8.14 -3.56
CA PRO A 148 -16.41 8.06 -3.17
C PRO A 148 -16.60 8.68 -1.77
N ARG A 149 -17.68 9.42 -1.59
CA ARG A 149 -18.04 9.96 -0.28
C ARG A 149 -18.72 8.86 0.52
N PRO A 150 -18.38 8.67 1.80
CA PRO A 150 -19.11 7.77 2.66
C PRO A 150 -20.55 8.28 2.82
N PHE A 151 -21.53 7.39 2.71
CA PHE A 151 -22.96 7.75 2.76
C PHE A 151 -23.75 6.87 3.74
N LYS A 152 -23.20 5.71 4.13
CA LYS A 152 -23.87 4.78 5.02
C LYS A 152 -23.64 5.20 6.47
N LEU A 153 -24.71 5.39 7.23
CA LEU A 153 -24.64 5.75 8.63
C LEU A 153 -24.18 4.56 9.46
N LEU A 154 -23.29 4.82 10.42
CA LEU A 154 -22.92 3.89 11.47
C LEU A 154 -23.88 4.09 12.65
N GLU A 155 -24.78 3.15 12.87
CA GLU A 155 -25.71 3.18 14.01
C GLU A 155 -24.95 2.84 15.31
N THR A 156 -24.73 3.85 16.14
CA THR A 156 -24.05 3.67 17.43
C THR A 156 -24.99 3.21 18.54
N GLY A 157 -26.30 3.39 18.34
CA GLY A 157 -27.33 3.17 19.35
C GLY A 157 -27.43 4.28 20.41
N VAL A 158 -26.59 5.31 20.30
CA VAL A 158 -26.61 6.48 21.17
C VAL A 158 -27.38 7.60 20.47
N ARG A 159 -28.61 7.87 20.93
CA ARG A 159 -29.52 8.83 20.28
C ARG A 159 -28.87 10.19 19.95
N VAL A 160 -28.12 10.75 20.89
CA VAL A 160 -27.49 12.07 20.70
C VAL A 160 -26.45 12.04 19.58
N ILE A 161 -25.67 10.96 19.46
CA ILE A 161 -24.68 10.79 18.38
C ILE A 161 -25.41 10.61 17.05
N ASP A 162 -26.34 9.64 17.00
CA ASP A 162 -26.97 9.26 15.75
C ASP A 162 -27.86 10.35 15.13
N THR A 163 -28.39 11.29 15.97
CA THR A 163 -29.29 12.35 15.50
C THR A 163 -28.63 13.72 15.36
N VAL A 164 -27.67 14.07 16.22
CA VAL A 164 -27.08 15.43 16.25
C VAL A 164 -25.72 15.48 15.54
N ASN A 165 -24.93 14.41 15.65
CA ASN A 165 -23.62 14.32 15.03
C ASN A 165 -23.36 12.92 14.47
N PRO A 166 -24.12 12.51 13.44
CA PRO A 166 -24.08 11.15 12.92
C PRO A 166 -22.70 10.81 12.35
N ILE A 167 -22.26 9.58 12.65
CA ILE A 167 -21.02 9.02 12.12
C ILE A 167 -21.37 8.18 10.89
N VAL A 168 -20.54 8.22 9.88
CA VAL A 168 -20.69 7.40 8.66
C VAL A 168 -19.62 6.32 8.62
N GLU A 169 -19.95 5.15 8.09
CA GLU A 169 -18.99 4.07 7.86
C GLU A 169 -17.87 4.55 6.92
N GLY A 170 -16.61 4.36 7.32
CA GLY A 170 -15.45 4.89 6.59
C GLY A 170 -15.18 6.37 6.79
N GLY A 171 -15.94 7.05 7.66
CA GLY A 171 -15.69 8.42 8.09
C GLY A 171 -14.65 8.51 9.19
N THR A 172 -14.15 9.72 9.44
CA THR A 172 -13.27 10.04 10.56
C THR A 172 -14.05 10.85 11.59
N GLY A 173 -14.07 10.38 12.84
CA GLY A 173 -14.64 11.08 13.98
C GLY A 173 -13.56 11.40 15.02
N PHE A 174 -13.73 12.50 15.74
CA PHE A 174 -12.85 12.93 16.83
C PHE A 174 -13.66 13.06 18.10
#